data_b2a19c9bcfba398dd28ea4989426bf9d
#
_entry.id   b2a19c9bcfba398dd28ea4989426bf9d
#
_cell.length_a   1.000
_cell.length_b   1.000
_cell.length_c   1.000
_cell.angle_alpha   90.00
_cell.angle_beta   90.00
_cell.angle_gamma   90.00
#
_symmetry.space_group_name_H-M   'P 1'
#
loop_
_entity.id
_entity.type
_entity.pdbx_description
1 polymer ?
#
loop_
_entity_poly.entity_id
_entity_poly.type
_entity_poly.pdbx_seq_one_letter_code
_entity_poly.pdbx_strand_id
1 'polypeptide(L)'
;FIENKSNNNGNINFKSEFQKKKLYKFSKIEQFNSLTTEMIFTKNNDIIYFDKKGTIFRINENFENIWKRNHYTKKEKKLNPILYFNYLDENLLVADTLSNIYSLNISTGDLIWKKESVSPFHSNLVAQNDKFIVVDFDNVIRCFSIKNGDELWNFKTENTFIKSQKKLSIIIKDNLVVSLNSLGDVTALNAEDGSLIWQTPTQSNQIYLNAFSLRNSDLVIDNDTLYFSNNKNDFFSIDIRSVSYTHLTLPTIFR
;
A
#
# COMPACT_ATOMS: atom_id res chain seq x y z
N PHE A 1 -3.64 -14.10 12.87
CA PHE A 1 -2.95 -12.81 12.69
C PHE A 1 -2.52 -12.67 11.25
N ILE A 2 -2.95 -11.60 10.59
CA ILE A 2 -2.48 -11.26 9.26
C ILE A 2 -1.23 -10.41 9.48
N GLU A 3 -0.05 -11.00 9.29
CA GLU A 3 1.16 -10.21 9.22
C GLU A 3 1.10 -9.32 7.98
N ASN A 4 1.50 -8.07 8.11
CA ASN A 4 1.73 -7.20 6.96
C ASN A 4 2.97 -7.66 6.20
N LYS A 5 2.79 -8.69 5.38
CA LYS A 5 3.87 -9.17 4.53
C LYS A 5 3.98 -8.28 3.31
N SER A 6 5.19 -7.93 2.96
CA SER A 6 5.48 -7.08 1.80
C SER A 6 5.01 -7.65 0.46
N ASN A 7 4.71 -8.95 0.42
CA ASN A 7 4.20 -9.67 -0.75
C ASN A 7 2.68 -9.75 -0.83
N ASN A 8 1.94 -9.17 0.11
CA ASN A 8 0.48 -9.27 0.26
C ASN A 8 -0.06 -10.71 0.36
N ASN A 9 0.81 -11.68 0.64
CA ASN A 9 0.41 -13.06 0.84
C ASN A 9 -0.12 -13.24 2.26
N GLY A 10 -1.43 -13.13 2.43
CA GLY A 10 -2.14 -13.29 3.70
C GLY A 10 -2.35 -14.75 4.12
N ASN A 11 -1.63 -15.72 3.52
CA ASN A 11 -1.78 -17.12 3.86
C ASN A 11 -1.24 -17.40 5.26
N ILE A 12 -2.16 -17.63 6.19
CA ILE A 12 -1.87 -18.04 7.57
C ILE A 12 -2.57 -19.38 7.82
N ASN A 13 -1.80 -20.32 8.36
CA ASN A 13 -2.37 -21.53 8.95
C ASN A 13 -3.03 -21.15 10.28
N PHE A 14 -4.29 -20.73 10.20
CA PHE A 14 -5.07 -20.35 11.37
C PHE A 14 -6.03 -21.47 11.76
N LYS A 15 -5.78 -22.07 12.91
CA LYS A 15 -6.69 -23.03 13.56
C LYS A 15 -7.12 -22.43 14.90
N SER A 16 -8.19 -21.66 14.91
CA SER A 16 -8.74 -21.12 16.15
C SER A 16 -10.21 -20.77 15.99
N GLU A 17 -10.93 -20.76 17.10
CA GLU A 17 -12.31 -20.29 17.19
C GLU A 17 -12.35 -18.86 17.70
N PHE A 18 -13.35 -18.08 17.26
CA PHE A 18 -13.57 -16.71 17.79
C PHE A 18 -14.05 -16.79 19.23
N GLN A 19 -13.14 -16.57 20.17
CA GLN A 19 -13.47 -16.57 21.59
C GLN A 19 -13.99 -15.23 22.10
N LYS A 20 -13.72 -14.12 21.41
CA LYS A 20 -14.04 -12.77 21.89
C LYS A 20 -14.33 -11.82 20.73
N LYS A 21 -15.46 -11.12 20.79
CA LYS A 21 -15.82 -10.04 19.88
C LYS A 21 -15.95 -8.74 20.66
N LYS A 22 -15.17 -7.72 20.30
CA LYS A 22 -15.34 -6.35 20.82
C LYS A 22 -15.62 -5.39 19.67
N LEU A 23 -16.51 -4.44 19.88
CA LEU A 23 -16.77 -3.33 18.98
C LEU A 23 -16.06 -2.09 19.50
N TYR A 24 -15.12 -1.55 18.74
CA TYR A 24 -14.40 -0.33 19.05
C TYR A 24 -14.88 0.81 18.14
N LYS A 25 -15.41 1.90 18.75
CA LYS A 25 -15.83 3.09 18.01
C LYS A 25 -14.75 4.17 18.16
N PHE A 26 -14.08 4.53 17.07
CA PHE A 26 -12.98 5.50 17.09
C PHE A 26 -13.32 6.82 16.39
N SER A 27 -14.38 6.90 15.59
CA SER A 27 -14.79 8.12 14.89
C SER A 27 -16.25 8.06 14.47
N LYS A 28 -16.91 9.22 14.34
CA LYS A 28 -18.17 9.33 13.61
C LYS A 28 -17.86 9.41 12.12
N ILE A 29 -18.21 8.39 11.38
CA ILE A 29 -18.10 8.38 9.92
C ILE A 29 -19.42 8.96 9.38
N GLU A 30 -19.39 10.21 8.92
CA GLU A 30 -20.57 10.87 8.39
C GLU A 30 -20.84 10.53 6.91
N GLN A 31 -19.84 10.01 6.20
CA GLN A 31 -19.96 9.59 4.80
C GLN A 31 -19.29 8.25 4.58
N PHE A 32 -20.05 7.26 4.16
CA PHE A 32 -19.63 5.87 3.96
C PHE A 32 -18.62 5.65 2.83
N ASN A 33 -18.39 6.63 1.96
CA ASN A 33 -17.76 6.40 0.66
C ASN A 33 -16.28 6.78 0.56
N SER A 34 -15.63 7.27 1.60
CA SER A 34 -14.33 7.90 1.39
C SER A 34 -13.18 7.51 2.32
N LEU A 35 -13.39 6.73 3.36
CA LEU A 35 -12.29 6.37 4.26
C LEU A 35 -12.18 4.85 4.46
N THR A 36 -11.35 4.22 3.67
CA THR A 36 -10.80 2.91 4.03
C THR A 36 -9.62 3.14 4.96
N THR A 37 -9.85 2.95 6.26
CA THR A 37 -8.77 3.04 7.25
C THR A 37 -7.85 1.84 7.06
N GLU A 38 -6.59 2.08 6.73
CA GLU A 38 -5.58 1.03 6.82
C GLU A 38 -5.31 0.70 8.28
N MET A 39 -5.19 -0.59 8.57
CA MET A 39 -4.80 -1.10 9.87
C MET A 39 -3.60 -2.01 9.70
N ILE A 40 -2.62 -1.85 10.56
CA ILE A 40 -1.48 -2.77 10.63
C ILE A 40 -1.43 -3.41 12.00
N PHE A 41 -0.94 -4.64 12.01
CA PHE A 41 -0.76 -5.44 13.22
C PHE A 41 0.73 -5.53 13.53
N THR A 42 1.10 -5.20 14.75
CA THR A 42 2.49 -5.32 15.21
C THR A 42 2.81 -6.75 15.65
N LYS A 43 4.09 -7.07 15.82
CA LYS A 43 4.53 -8.36 16.37
C LYS A 43 3.93 -8.69 17.73
N ASN A 44 3.54 -7.67 18.50
CA ASN A 44 2.92 -7.82 19.83
C ASN A 44 1.39 -7.90 19.77
N ASN A 45 0.81 -8.10 18.59
CA ASN A 45 -0.64 -8.11 18.34
C ASN A 45 -1.34 -6.78 18.60
N ASP A 46 -0.60 -5.68 18.72
CA ASP A 46 -1.19 -4.36 18.79
C ASP A 46 -1.69 -3.94 17.41
N ILE A 47 -2.70 -3.09 17.40
CA ILE A 47 -3.30 -2.55 16.18
C ILE A 47 -2.91 -1.08 16.05
N ILE A 48 -2.39 -0.69 14.88
CA ILE A 48 -2.16 0.71 14.54
C ILE A 48 -3.14 1.09 13.43
N TYR A 49 -3.83 2.20 13.59
CA TYR A 49 -4.80 2.74 12.65
C TYR A 49 -4.86 4.27 12.77
N PHE A 50 -5.60 4.94 11.88
CA PHE A 50 -5.77 6.39 11.91
C PHE A 50 -7.24 6.80 11.79
N ASP A 51 -7.55 8.01 12.25
CA ASP A 51 -8.87 8.62 12.09
C ASP A 51 -8.91 9.61 10.91
N LYS A 52 -10.12 10.12 10.62
CA LYS A 52 -10.39 11.12 9.56
C LYS A 52 -9.48 12.37 9.61
N LYS A 53 -8.92 12.71 10.77
CA LYS A 53 -8.04 13.87 10.95
C LYS A 53 -6.55 13.51 10.90
N GLY A 54 -6.25 12.28 10.51
CA GLY A 54 -4.89 11.77 10.50
C GLY A 54 -4.29 11.55 11.89
N THR A 55 -5.14 11.37 12.93
CA THR A 55 -4.65 10.96 14.24
C THR A 55 -4.34 9.48 14.21
N ILE A 56 -3.13 9.12 14.57
CA ILE A 56 -2.67 7.73 14.63
C ILE A 56 -2.88 7.21 16.04
N PHE A 57 -3.39 6.00 16.13
CA PHE A 57 -3.64 5.28 17.37
C PHE A 57 -2.88 3.97 17.36
N ARG A 58 -2.29 3.60 18.46
CA ARG A 58 -1.85 2.24 18.76
C ARG A 58 -2.61 1.72 19.95
N ILE A 59 -3.26 0.60 19.77
CA ILE A 59 -4.05 -0.07 20.82
C ILE A 59 -3.57 -1.51 21.00
N ASN A 60 -3.65 -2.02 22.22
CA ASN A 60 -3.33 -3.41 22.50
C ASN A 60 -4.49 -4.36 22.16
N GLU A 61 -4.29 -5.64 22.36
CA GLU A 61 -5.30 -6.70 22.15
C GLU A 61 -6.58 -6.53 23.00
N ASN A 62 -6.49 -5.79 24.12
CA ASN A 62 -7.62 -5.46 24.99
C ASN A 62 -8.36 -4.19 24.54
N PHE A 63 -7.95 -3.56 23.43
CA PHE A 63 -8.44 -2.27 22.92
C PHE A 63 -8.15 -1.09 23.85
N GLU A 64 -7.08 -1.15 24.63
CA GLU A 64 -6.60 -0.04 25.43
C GLU A 64 -5.59 0.78 24.63
N ASN A 65 -5.68 2.12 24.72
CA ASN A 65 -4.73 2.99 24.04
C ASN A 65 -3.35 2.86 24.67
N ILE A 66 -2.36 2.46 23.86
CA ILE A 66 -0.95 2.53 24.23
C ILE A 66 -0.47 3.97 24.00
N TRP A 67 -0.72 4.50 22.80
CA TRP A 67 -0.48 5.91 22.49
C TRP A 67 -1.42 6.41 21.40
N LYS A 68 -1.53 7.76 21.35
CA LYS A 68 -2.27 8.49 20.35
C LYS A 68 -1.47 9.73 19.95
N ARG A 69 -1.22 9.93 18.67
CA ARG A 69 -0.45 11.06 18.15
C ARG A 69 -1.09 11.66 16.90
N ASN A 70 -0.89 12.95 16.70
CA ASN A 70 -1.31 13.63 15.48
C ASN A 70 -0.23 14.65 15.08
N HIS A 71 0.35 14.46 13.91
CA HIS A 71 1.47 15.24 13.41
C HIS A 71 1.05 16.27 12.35
N TYR A 72 -0.25 16.59 12.26
CA TYR A 72 -0.83 17.54 11.32
C TYR A 72 -1.20 18.85 11.98
N THR A 73 -1.05 19.94 11.23
CA THR A 73 -1.54 21.27 11.59
C THR A 73 -3.07 21.33 11.55
N LYS A 74 -3.66 22.39 12.10
CA LYS A 74 -5.12 22.60 12.05
C LYS A 74 -5.67 22.70 10.62
N LYS A 75 -4.86 23.19 9.66
CA LYS A 75 -5.24 23.29 8.24
C LYS A 75 -5.23 21.92 7.58
N GLU A 76 -4.16 21.15 7.75
CA GLU A 76 -4.02 19.81 7.19
C GLU A 76 -5.11 18.84 7.68
N LYS A 77 -5.49 18.90 8.97
CA LYS A 77 -6.58 18.09 9.54
C LYS A 77 -7.93 18.29 8.85
N LYS A 78 -8.18 19.48 8.29
CA LYS A 78 -9.41 19.77 7.54
C LYS A 78 -9.43 19.13 6.15
N LEU A 79 -8.27 18.76 5.62
CA LEU A 79 -8.13 18.10 4.32
C LEU A 79 -8.37 16.59 4.38
N ASN A 80 -8.61 16.05 5.58
CA ASN A 80 -8.87 14.62 5.81
C ASN A 80 -7.79 13.72 5.19
N PRO A 81 -6.53 13.79 5.67
CA PRO A 81 -5.44 13.02 5.10
C PRO A 81 -5.70 11.51 5.20
N ILE A 82 -5.42 10.80 4.12
CA ILE A 82 -5.40 9.34 4.11
C ILE A 82 -3.94 8.93 4.28
N LEU A 83 -3.68 8.00 5.19
CA LEU A 83 -2.35 7.54 5.56
C LEU A 83 -2.15 6.11 5.08
N TYR A 84 -0.97 5.84 4.57
CA TYR A 84 -0.49 4.53 4.19
C TYR A 84 0.63 4.14 5.14
N PHE A 85 0.53 2.97 5.74
CA PHE A 85 1.41 2.51 6.81
C PHE A 85 2.23 1.30 6.41
N ASN A 86 3.42 1.24 6.93
CA ASN A 86 4.17 0.02 7.15
C ASN A 86 5.09 0.21 8.35
N TYR A 87 5.65 -0.84 8.88
CA TYR A 87 6.66 -0.73 9.90
C TYR A 87 7.81 -1.71 9.64
N LEU A 88 8.99 -1.29 10.03
CA LEU A 88 10.18 -2.13 10.05
C LEU A 88 10.94 -1.80 11.32
N ASP A 89 11.20 -2.84 12.11
CA ASP A 89 11.80 -2.73 13.44
C ASP A 89 11.07 -1.69 14.33
N GLU A 90 11.77 -0.67 14.81
CA GLU A 90 11.22 0.39 15.65
C GLU A 90 10.61 1.57 14.87
N ASN A 91 10.62 1.51 13.54
CA ASN A 91 10.15 2.60 12.69
C ASN A 91 8.76 2.31 12.14
N LEU A 92 7.77 3.11 12.51
CA LEU A 92 6.48 3.20 11.85
C LEU A 92 6.59 4.22 10.73
N LEU A 93 6.51 3.75 9.49
CA LEU A 93 6.65 4.55 8.28
C LEU A 93 5.28 4.97 7.79
N VAL A 94 5.15 6.23 7.42
CA VAL A 94 3.89 6.81 6.97
C VAL A 94 4.13 7.62 5.70
N ALA A 95 3.28 7.40 4.70
CA ALA A 95 3.11 8.25 3.54
C ALA A 95 1.65 8.71 3.46
N ASP A 96 1.37 9.92 2.98
CA ASP A 96 0.01 10.44 3.00
C ASP A 96 -0.43 11.13 1.70
N THR A 97 -1.72 11.41 1.63
CA THR A 97 -2.32 12.14 0.50
C THR A 97 -2.07 13.65 0.51
N LEU A 98 -1.29 14.17 1.45
CA LEU A 98 -0.83 15.56 1.53
C LEU A 98 0.64 15.73 1.15
N SER A 99 1.23 14.73 0.50
CA SER A 99 2.64 14.69 0.09
C SER A 99 3.63 14.58 1.26
N ASN A 100 3.19 14.20 2.46
CA ASN A 100 4.15 14.00 3.55
C ASN A 100 4.60 12.54 3.62
N ILE A 101 5.88 12.37 3.96
CA ILE A 101 6.46 11.12 4.45
C ILE A 101 7.07 11.39 5.82
N TYR A 102 6.91 10.45 6.73
CA TYR A 102 7.50 10.57 8.06
C TYR A 102 7.68 9.21 8.73
N SER A 103 8.61 9.17 9.66
CA SER A 103 8.86 8.02 10.52
C SER A 103 8.55 8.38 11.96
N LEU A 104 7.88 7.47 12.64
CA LEU A 104 7.59 7.55 14.07
C LEU A 104 8.27 6.40 14.79
N ASN A 105 8.64 6.61 16.03
CA ASN A 105 8.96 5.48 16.90
C ASN A 105 7.68 4.67 17.15
N ILE A 106 7.69 3.39 16.77
CA ILE A 106 6.50 2.56 16.85
C ILE A 106 6.03 2.38 18.31
N SER A 107 6.94 2.41 19.28
CA SER A 107 6.64 2.17 20.70
C SER A 107 6.02 3.38 21.38
N THR A 108 6.41 4.61 21.01
CA THR A 108 5.98 5.86 21.68
C THR A 108 5.08 6.74 20.81
N GLY A 109 5.10 6.54 19.48
CA GLY A 109 4.43 7.39 18.51
C GLY A 109 5.11 8.74 18.30
N ASP A 110 6.32 8.94 18.82
CA ASP A 110 7.06 10.20 18.68
C ASP A 110 7.67 10.31 17.29
N LEU A 111 7.69 11.53 16.77
CA LEU A 111 8.22 11.82 15.44
C LEU A 111 9.74 11.68 15.43
N ILE A 112 10.27 10.85 14.54
CA ILE A 112 11.70 10.71 14.29
C ILE A 112 12.13 11.74 13.23
N TRP A 113 11.47 11.72 12.08
CA TRP A 113 11.66 12.70 11.01
C TRP A 113 10.38 12.86 10.19
N LYS A 114 10.22 14.02 9.53
CA LYS A 114 9.14 14.32 8.58
C LYS A 114 9.70 15.10 7.40
N LYS A 115 9.28 14.73 6.18
CA LYS A 115 9.61 15.41 4.94
C LYS A 115 8.38 15.58 4.06
N GLU A 116 8.43 16.57 3.19
CA GLU A 116 7.44 16.79 2.14
C GLU A 116 7.98 16.29 0.81
N SER A 117 7.17 15.54 0.08
CA SER A 117 7.44 15.03 -1.26
C SER A 117 6.84 15.96 -2.32
N VAL A 118 7.17 15.71 -3.57
CA VAL A 118 6.72 16.52 -4.72
C VAL A 118 5.23 16.30 -5.01
N SER A 119 4.71 15.09 -4.77
CA SER A 119 3.34 14.71 -5.11
C SER A 119 2.71 13.88 -3.99
N PRO A 120 1.37 13.93 -3.83
CA PRO A 120 0.63 13.07 -2.90
C PRO A 120 0.88 11.58 -3.17
N PHE A 121 0.86 10.77 -2.12
CA PHE A 121 1.01 9.31 -2.26
C PHE A 121 -0.34 8.64 -2.47
N HIS A 122 -0.33 7.51 -3.19
CA HIS A 122 -1.54 6.81 -3.57
C HIS A 122 -1.40 5.28 -3.68
N SER A 123 -0.49 4.69 -2.94
CA SER A 123 -0.32 3.23 -2.88
C SER A 123 -0.18 2.74 -1.45
N ASN A 124 -0.24 1.43 -1.26
CA ASN A 124 0.33 0.86 -0.04
C ASN A 124 1.84 1.14 -0.01
N LEU A 125 2.40 1.09 1.19
CA LEU A 125 3.83 1.29 1.46
C LEU A 125 4.48 -0.06 1.74
N VAL A 126 5.61 -0.34 1.10
CA VAL A 126 6.42 -1.53 1.36
C VAL A 126 7.78 -1.13 1.91
N ALA A 127 8.30 -1.91 2.85
CA ALA A 127 9.57 -1.64 3.49
C ALA A 127 10.43 -2.90 3.56
N GLN A 128 11.72 -2.75 3.28
CA GLN A 128 12.70 -3.84 3.36
C GLN A 128 14.09 -3.26 3.63
N ASN A 129 14.85 -3.93 4.48
CA ASN A 129 16.20 -3.53 4.89
C ASN A 129 16.21 -2.11 5.50
N ASP A 130 16.82 -1.16 4.83
CA ASP A 130 16.98 0.24 5.27
C ASP A 130 16.16 1.23 4.45
N LYS A 131 15.25 0.75 3.59
CA LYS A 131 14.49 1.57 2.66
C LYS A 131 13.00 1.21 2.64
N PHE A 132 12.18 2.17 2.20
CA PHE A 132 10.78 1.94 1.92
C PHE A 132 10.39 2.55 0.58
N ILE A 133 9.37 1.96 -0.03
CA ILE A 133 8.96 2.28 -1.39
C ILE A 133 7.45 2.51 -1.41
N VAL A 134 7.05 3.53 -2.15
CA VAL A 134 5.65 3.96 -2.28
C VAL A 134 5.45 4.57 -3.67
N VAL A 135 4.22 4.54 -4.18
CA VAL A 135 3.87 5.18 -5.46
C VAL A 135 3.09 6.44 -5.18
N ASP A 136 3.46 7.51 -5.86
CA ASP A 136 2.74 8.77 -5.79
C ASP A 136 1.56 8.83 -6.78
N PHE A 137 0.76 9.90 -6.69
CA PHE A 137 -0.40 10.13 -7.53
C PHE A 137 -0.04 10.34 -9.01
N ASP A 138 1.22 10.66 -9.32
CA ASP A 138 1.73 10.82 -10.68
C ASP A 138 2.29 9.53 -11.28
N ASN A 139 2.04 8.38 -10.63
CA ASN A 139 2.57 7.05 -10.99
C ASN A 139 4.11 6.99 -10.94
N VAL A 140 4.73 7.79 -10.09
CA VAL A 140 6.17 7.70 -9.83
C VAL A 140 6.39 6.77 -8.64
N ILE A 141 7.15 5.72 -8.86
CA ILE A 141 7.61 4.81 -7.81
C ILE A 141 8.81 5.49 -7.15
N ARG A 142 8.72 5.72 -5.83
CA ARG A 142 9.76 6.42 -5.06
C ARG A 142 10.28 5.54 -3.94
N CYS A 143 11.58 5.53 -3.80
CA CYS A 143 12.28 4.85 -2.72
C CYS A 143 12.95 5.86 -1.80
N PHE A 144 12.77 5.66 -0.51
CA PHE A 144 13.30 6.53 0.53
C PHE A 144 14.08 5.75 1.57
N SER A 145 15.08 6.38 2.17
CA SER A 145 15.80 5.86 3.32
C SER A 145 14.92 5.89 4.57
N ILE A 146 14.84 4.77 5.31
CA ILE A 146 14.14 4.71 6.60
C ILE A 146 14.80 5.61 7.64
N LYS A 147 16.12 5.75 7.58
CA LYS A 147 16.92 6.48 8.57
C LYS A 147 16.58 7.98 8.64
N ASN A 148 16.38 8.61 7.48
CA ASN A 148 16.28 10.08 7.41
C ASN A 148 15.26 10.58 6.38
N GLY A 149 14.58 9.68 5.62
CA GLY A 149 13.59 10.03 4.60
C GLY A 149 14.18 10.67 3.33
N ASP A 150 15.48 10.53 3.07
CA ASP A 150 16.06 10.97 1.81
C ASP A 150 15.59 10.08 0.66
N GLU A 151 15.23 10.70 -0.47
CA GLU A 151 14.90 9.95 -1.68
C GLU A 151 16.18 9.33 -2.24
N LEU A 152 16.20 8.00 -2.37
CA LEU A 152 17.33 7.24 -2.86
C LEU A 152 17.28 7.07 -4.38
N TRP A 153 16.10 6.77 -4.90
CA TRP A 153 15.82 6.67 -6.32
C TRP A 153 14.32 6.86 -6.59
N ASN A 154 14.00 7.18 -7.83
CA ASN A 154 12.63 7.17 -8.32
C ASN A 154 12.57 6.60 -9.73
N PHE A 155 11.43 6.03 -10.09
CA PHE A 155 11.13 5.54 -11.43
C PHE A 155 9.78 6.07 -11.87
N LYS A 156 9.79 6.83 -12.96
CA LYS A 156 8.56 7.35 -13.54
C LYS A 156 8.04 6.37 -14.59
N THR A 157 6.87 5.80 -14.33
CA THR A 157 6.14 5.04 -15.34
C THR A 157 5.59 6.01 -16.41
N GLU A 158 5.02 5.48 -17.50
CA GLU A 158 4.50 6.34 -18.56
C GLU A 158 3.55 7.42 -18.05
N ASN A 159 3.65 8.61 -18.66
CA ASN A 159 2.75 9.72 -18.36
C ASN A 159 1.33 9.36 -18.77
N THR A 160 0.45 9.29 -17.81
CA THR A 160 -0.98 9.14 -18.05
C THR A 160 -1.74 10.32 -17.48
N PHE A 161 -2.65 10.89 -18.27
CA PHE A 161 -3.62 11.86 -17.77
C PHE A 161 -4.68 11.21 -16.90
N ILE A 162 -4.78 9.88 -16.96
CA ILE A 162 -5.76 9.10 -16.22
C ILE A 162 -5.15 8.68 -14.89
N LYS A 163 -5.80 9.07 -13.81
CA LYS A 163 -5.40 8.73 -12.44
C LYS A 163 -6.42 7.76 -11.85
N SER A 164 -5.94 6.65 -11.32
CA SER A 164 -6.81 5.73 -10.60
C SER A 164 -7.33 6.39 -9.32
N GLN A 165 -8.62 6.24 -9.04
CA GLN A 165 -9.18 6.61 -7.73
C GLN A 165 -8.95 5.51 -6.69
N LYS A 166 -8.66 4.29 -7.12
CA LYS A 166 -8.31 3.18 -6.23
C LYS A 166 -6.83 3.27 -5.88
N LYS A 167 -6.53 3.00 -4.63
CA LYS A 167 -5.15 2.84 -4.13
C LYS A 167 -4.38 1.87 -5.03
N LEU A 168 -3.21 2.29 -5.49
CA LEU A 168 -2.31 1.47 -6.28
C LEU A 168 -1.67 0.39 -5.40
N SER A 169 -1.33 -0.75 -6.00
CA SER A 169 -0.69 -1.85 -5.32
C SER A 169 0.78 -1.92 -5.67
N ILE A 170 1.62 -2.00 -4.64
CA ILE A 170 3.05 -2.23 -4.75
C ILE A 170 3.44 -3.34 -3.78
N ILE A 171 4.32 -4.22 -4.21
CA ILE A 171 4.87 -5.31 -3.40
C ILE A 171 6.37 -5.39 -3.58
N ILE A 172 7.04 -5.97 -2.60
CA ILE A 172 8.48 -6.25 -2.66
C ILE A 172 8.71 -7.71 -2.29
N LYS A 173 9.58 -8.36 -3.05
CA LYS A 173 10.07 -9.71 -2.76
C LYS A 173 11.53 -9.81 -3.14
N ASP A 174 12.36 -10.24 -2.20
CA ASP A 174 13.81 -10.28 -2.37
C ASP A 174 14.34 -8.90 -2.81
N ASN A 175 14.91 -8.80 -4.01
CA ASN A 175 15.37 -7.54 -4.57
C ASN A 175 14.46 -7.00 -5.69
N LEU A 176 13.24 -7.51 -5.81
CA LEU A 176 12.28 -7.15 -6.84
C LEU A 176 11.14 -6.33 -6.26
N VAL A 177 10.93 -5.14 -6.80
CA VAL A 177 9.75 -4.30 -6.54
C VAL A 177 8.80 -4.43 -7.71
N VAL A 178 7.55 -4.80 -7.45
CA VAL A 178 6.52 -4.90 -8.48
C VAL A 178 5.39 -3.92 -8.16
N SER A 179 5.04 -3.09 -9.13
CA SER A 179 3.97 -2.10 -9.00
C SER A 179 3.00 -2.20 -10.17
N LEU A 180 1.73 -1.98 -9.86
CA LEU A 180 0.65 -1.85 -10.82
C LEU A 180 0.25 -0.38 -10.90
N ASN A 181 0.38 0.22 -12.10
CA ASN A 181 0.06 1.63 -12.31
C ASN A 181 -1.44 1.87 -12.53
N SER A 182 -1.83 3.13 -12.69
CA SER A 182 -3.22 3.53 -12.93
C SER A 182 -3.81 3.01 -14.25
N LEU A 183 -2.97 2.65 -15.23
CA LEU A 183 -3.40 2.07 -16.51
C LEU A 183 -3.55 0.54 -16.44
N GLY A 184 -3.02 -0.10 -15.41
CA GLY A 184 -3.00 -1.55 -15.27
C GLY A 184 -1.72 -2.20 -15.81
N ASP A 185 -0.68 -1.42 -16.09
CA ASP A 185 0.62 -1.97 -16.45
C ASP A 185 1.38 -2.42 -15.21
N VAL A 186 1.99 -3.57 -15.30
CA VAL A 186 2.86 -4.09 -14.25
C VAL A 186 4.30 -3.72 -14.56
N THR A 187 4.95 -3.09 -13.61
CA THR A 187 6.36 -2.69 -13.69
C THR A 187 7.15 -3.37 -12.60
N ALA A 188 8.26 -4.00 -12.97
CA ALA A 188 9.19 -4.62 -12.02
C ALA A 188 10.54 -3.91 -12.05
N LEU A 189 11.00 -3.48 -10.89
CA LEU A 189 12.24 -2.73 -10.69
C LEU A 189 13.16 -3.47 -9.74
N ASN A 190 14.46 -3.21 -9.86
CA ASN A 190 15.43 -3.57 -8.86
C ASN A 190 15.25 -2.68 -7.62
N ALA A 191 15.09 -3.28 -6.44
CA ALA A 191 14.85 -2.55 -5.19
C ALA A 191 16.05 -1.71 -4.74
N GLU A 192 17.28 -2.03 -5.19
CA GLU A 192 18.48 -1.33 -4.75
C GLU A 192 18.64 0.02 -5.44
N ASP A 193 18.45 0.07 -6.75
CA ASP A 193 18.78 1.24 -7.57
C ASP A 193 17.61 1.77 -8.41
N GLY A 194 16.43 1.10 -8.38
CA GLY A 194 15.27 1.48 -9.15
C GLY A 194 15.37 1.20 -10.66
N SER A 195 16.38 0.45 -11.11
CA SER A 195 16.53 0.10 -12.50
C SER A 195 15.39 -0.81 -12.98
N LEU A 196 14.91 -0.58 -14.21
CA LEU A 196 13.84 -1.37 -14.81
C LEU A 196 14.35 -2.77 -15.12
N ILE A 197 13.66 -3.79 -14.58
CA ILE A 197 13.92 -5.19 -14.91
C ILE A 197 13.00 -5.61 -16.04
N TRP A 198 11.69 -5.40 -15.88
CA TRP A 198 10.71 -5.61 -16.93
C TRP A 198 9.45 -4.78 -16.71
N GLN A 199 8.71 -4.56 -17.77
CA GLN A 199 7.39 -3.95 -17.76
C GLN A 199 6.50 -4.66 -18.77
N THR A 200 5.26 -4.92 -18.40
CA THR A 200 4.29 -5.55 -19.31
C THR A 200 2.94 -4.85 -19.22
N PRO A 201 2.38 -4.43 -20.35
CA PRO A 201 1.02 -3.91 -20.39
C PRO A 201 0.04 -5.08 -20.21
N THR A 202 -0.90 -4.92 -19.30
CA THR A 202 -1.93 -5.94 -19.04
C THR A 202 -3.29 -5.57 -19.63
N GLN A 203 -3.37 -4.41 -20.31
CA GLN A 203 -4.59 -3.91 -20.91
C GLN A 203 -4.46 -3.80 -22.43
N SER A 204 -5.53 -4.13 -23.15
CA SER A 204 -5.62 -3.94 -24.58
C SER A 204 -5.80 -2.45 -24.92
N ASN A 205 -5.41 -2.05 -26.17
CA ASN A 205 -5.41 -0.68 -26.70
C ASN A 205 -6.77 0.09 -26.67
N GLN A 206 -7.80 -0.42 -26.04
CA GLN A 206 -9.08 0.29 -25.82
C GLN A 206 -9.10 1.08 -24.49
N ILE A 207 -7.99 1.71 -24.18
CA ILE A 207 -7.74 2.42 -22.90
C ILE A 207 -8.78 3.51 -22.62
N TYR A 208 -9.24 4.21 -23.65
CA TYR A 208 -10.11 5.38 -23.48
C TYR A 208 -11.54 5.09 -23.02
N LEU A 209 -12.07 3.91 -23.31
CA LEU A 209 -13.44 3.55 -22.88
C LEU A 209 -13.51 2.96 -21.47
N ASN A 210 -12.39 2.48 -20.95
CA ASN A 210 -12.32 1.82 -19.64
C ASN A 210 -11.70 2.68 -18.53
N ALA A 211 -11.26 3.90 -18.85
CA ALA A 211 -10.54 4.78 -17.95
C ALA A 211 -11.30 5.15 -16.66
N PHE A 212 -12.62 5.11 -16.70
CA PHE A 212 -13.47 5.42 -15.55
C PHE A 212 -13.78 4.22 -14.64
N SER A 213 -13.34 3.04 -15.01
CA SER A 213 -13.65 1.79 -14.29
C SER A 213 -12.44 0.94 -13.89
N LEU A 214 -11.24 1.54 -13.84
CA LEU A 214 -10.02 0.83 -13.46
C LEU A 214 -10.07 0.37 -12.00
N ARG A 215 -10.48 -0.88 -11.81
CA ARG A 215 -10.54 -1.57 -10.51
C ARG A 215 -9.67 -2.81 -10.55
N ASN A 216 -8.37 -2.62 -10.66
CA ASN A 216 -7.44 -3.73 -10.55
C ASN A 216 -7.45 -4.29 -9.12
N SER A 217 -7.21 -5.59 -8.97
CA SER A 217 -6.99 -6.19 -7.65
C SER A 217 -5.66 -5.73 -7.05
N ASP A 218 -5.45 -6.04 -5.79
CA ASP A 218 -4.11 -5.93 -5.22
C ASP A 218 -3.20 -7.01 -5.81
N LEU A 219 -1.91 -6.71 -5.90
CA LEU A 219 -0.89 -7.65 -6.30
C LEU A 219 -0.63 -8.65 -5.17
N VAL A 220 -0.49 -9.91 -5.50
CA VAL A 220 -0.11 -10.97 -4.56
C VAL A 220 1.00 -11.81 -5.17
N ILE A 221 2.08 -12.04 -4.42
CA ILE A 221 3.13 -12.99 -4.81
C ILE A 221 3.06 -14.22 -3.91
N ASP A 222 3.01 -15.39 -4.54
CA ASP A 222 3.23 -16.67 -3.87
C ASP A 222 4.36 -17.42 -4.58
N ASN A 223 5.40 -17.76 -3.82
CA ASN A 223 6.67 -18.26 -4.37
C ASN A 223 7.21 -17.29 -5.43
N ASP A 224 7.37 -17.73 -6.68
CA ASP A 224 7.85 -16.90 -7.80
C ASP A 224 6.74 -16.48 -8.75
N THR A 225 5.49 -16.63 -8.32
CA THR A 225 4.32 -16.32 -9.15
C THR A 225 3.57 -15.11 -8.61
N LEU A 226 3.39 -14.11 -9.46
CA LEU A 226 2.58 -12.92 -9.24
C LEU A 226 1.15 -13.16 -9.71
N TYR A 227 0.18 -12.85 -8.87
CA TYR A 227 -1.24 -12.95 -9.15
C TYR A 227 -1.93 -11.60 -9.02
N PHE A 228 -2.81 -11.29 -9.97
CA PHE A 228 -3.70 -10.13 -9.91
C PHE A 228 -4.84 -10.27 -10.92
N SER A 229 -5.86 -9.44 -10.78
CA SER A 229 -6.96 -9.35 -11.76
C SER A 229 -7.17 -7.92 -12.22
N ASN A 230 -7.67 -7.77 -13.45
CA ASN A 230 -8.07 -6.47 -13.99
C ASN A 230 -9.59 -6.26 -13.88
N ASN A 231 -10.06 -5.10 -14.34
CA ASN A 231 -11.47 -4.73 -14.34
C ASN A 231 -12.33 -5.47 -15.38
N LYS A 232 -11.74 -6.28 -16.25
CA LYS A 232 -12.45 -7.11 -17.24
C LYS A 232 -12.70 -8.53 -16.74
N ASN A 233 -12.40 -8.81 -15.46
CA ASN A 233 -12.42 -10.14 -14.85
C ASN A 233 -11.35 -11.09 -15.43
N ASP A 234 -10.31 -10.56 -16.08
CA ASP A 234 -9.17 -11.35 -16.46
C ASP A 234 -8.32 -11.58 -15.20
N PHE A 235 -7.89 -12.81 -15.01
CA PHE A 235 -6.98 -13.20 -13.95
C PHE A 235 -5.62 -13.53 -14.56
N PHE A 236 -4.58 -12.90 -14.03
CA PHE A 236 -3.21 -13.04 -14.49
C PHE A 236 -2.38 -13.80 -13.49
N SER A 237 -1.55 -14.70 -14.00
CA SER A 237 -0.51 -15.40 -13.29
C SER A 237 0.80 -15.20 -14.05
N ILE A 238 1.77 -14.52 -13.44
CA ILE A 238 3.05 -14.17 -14.05
C ILE A 238 4.18 -14.79 -13.24
N ASP A 239 5.02 -15.60 -13.87
CA ASP A 239 6.30 -15.99 -13.28
C ASP A 239 7.24 -14.78 -13.29
N ILE A 240 7.65 -14.32 -12.10
CA ILE A 240 8.44 -13.08 -11.95
C ILE A 240 9.87 -13.17 -12.45
N ARG A 241 10.40 -14.38 -12.66
CA ARG A 241 11.76 -14.61 -13.14
C ARG A 241 11.82 -14.75 -14.67
N SER A 242 10.94 -15.56 -15.23
CA SER A 242 10.89 -15.81 -16.67
C SER A 242 10.05 -14.79 -17.43
N VAL A 243 9.24 -14.00 -16.71
CA VAL A 243 8.24 -13.06 -17.29
C VAL A 243 7.23 -13.77 -18.20
N SER A 244 7.12 -15.09 -18.07
CA SER A 244 6.07 -15.84 -18.77
C SER A 244 4.74 -15.63 -18.02
N TYR A 245 3.70 -15.29 -18.75
CA TYR A 245 2.38 -15.10 -18.17
C TYR A 245 1.36 -16.07 -18.74
N THR A 246 0.46 -16.51 -17.87
CA THR A 246 -0.74 -17.26 -18.24
C THR A 246 -1.95 -16.39 -17.99
N HIS A 247 -2.73 -16.17 -19.02
CA HIS A 247 -4.02 -15.50 -18.92
C HIS A 247 -5.09 -16.58 -18.63
N LEU A 248 -5.66 -16.52 -17.43
CA LEU A 248 -6.73 -17.45 -17.05
C LEU A 248 -8.08 -16.72 -17.15
N THR A 249 -8.89 -17.10 -18.12
CA THR A 249 -10.30 -16.70 -18.14
C THR A 249 -11.06 -17.53 -17.13
N LEU A 250 -11.65 -16.88 -16.13
CA LEU A 250 -12.57 -17.58 -15.22
C LEU A 250 -13.79 -18.07 -16.02
N PRO A 251 -14.23 -19.31 -15.82
CA PRO A 251 -15.44 -19.80 -16.47
C PRO A 251 -16.63 -18.92 -16.05
N THR A 252 -17.34 -18.38 -17.04
CA THR A 252 -18.55 -17.59 -16.82
C THR A 252 -19.63 -18.54 -16.30
N ILE A 253 -19.89 -18.53 -15.01
CA ILE A 253 -21.03 -19.25 -14.44
C ILE A 253 -22.26 -18.41 -14.75
N PHE A 254 -22.97 -18.77 -15.82
CA PHE A 254 -24.31 -18.24 -16.03
C PHE A 254 -25.22 -18.77 -14.91
N ARG A 255 -25.75 -17.86 -14.10
CA ARG A 255 -26.89 -18.08 -13.23
C ARG A 255 -28.14 -17.54 -13.90
#